data_25a6de2af54003bef5788694798b7210
#
_entry.id   25a6de2af54003bef5788694798b7210
#
_cell.length_a   1.000
_cell.length_b   1.000
_cell.length_c   1.000
_cell.angle_alpha   90.00
_cell.angle_beta   90.00
_cell.angle_gamma   90.00
#
_symmetry.space_group_name_H-M   'P 1'
#
loop_
_entity.id
_entity.type
_entity.pdbx_description
1 polymer ?
#
loop_
_entity_poly.entity_id
_entity_poly.type
_entity_poly.pdbx_seq_one_letter_code
_entity_poly.pdbx_strand_id
1 'polypeptide(L)'
;MSKNFRNRKRKHNKKLPARYTLLIMTAVCFVTMLLSLTLNISGGPLKTAAGYVFIPMQKGINSFGIHISDKITEIRTLKNVKAENKKLKAEVEELTTQLTTTKLEQYELDNYRQLLDLDAKYPSYPKVAASVIAKDSGNWFSTFTIDKGKKDGVDVGMNVLAGSGLVGIVTDAGDNFAKVRCIIDDASKVSGMVSTTEDNLTVSGNIKTMNEDKVITFTELKDDDNKVKEGDPVVTSYVSDRYQQGILIGYVTKIENNSNNLTKSGTITPVVDFEHIENVMVITQLKQTGDTKTADDTDSTETAGDSQTENSTENK
;
A
#
# COMPACT_ATOMS: atom_id res chain seq x y z
N MET A 1 -44.19 -9.08 -55.02
CA MET A 1 -45.36 -9.97 -55.00
C MET A 1 -45.97 -9.99 -53.62
N SER A 2 -47.12 -9.47 -53.58
CA SER A 2 -48.37 -9.66 -52.87
C SER A 2 -48.36 -9.38 -51.34
N LYS A 3 -48.80 -8.16 -51.03
CA LYS A 3 -49.22 -7.69 -49.70
C LYS A 3 -50.62 -8.17 -49.40
N ASN A 4 -50.86 -8.96 -48.41
CA ASN A 4 -52.18 -9.25 -47.86
C ASN A 4 -52.54 -8.27 -46.73
N PHE A 5 -53.36 -7.30 -47.03
CA PHE A 5 -54.02 -6.43 -46.07
C PHE A 5 -55.22 -7.19 -45.42
N ARG A 6 -55.14 -7.49 -44.16
CA ARG A 6 -56.25 -7.95 -43.33
C ARG A 6 -56.98 -6.77 -42.71
N ASN A 7 -58.15 -6.46 -43.28
CA ASN A 7 -59.14 -5.52 -42.78
C ASN A 7 -59.69 -6.00 -41.42
N ARG A 8 -59.34 -5.35 -40.33
CA ARG A 8 -59.96 -5.53 -39.01
C ARG A 8 -61.15 -4.57 -38.90
N LYS A 9 -62.37 -5.11 -39.02
CA LYS A 9 -63.62 -4.38 -38.73
C LYS A 9 -63.64 -3.95 -37.26
N ARG A 10 -63.57 -2.65 -36.96
CA ARG A 10 -63.81 -2.07 -35.64
C ARG A 10 -65.29 -2.23 -35.25
N LYS A 11 -65.60 -3.02 -34.22
CA LYS A 11 -66.94 -3.02 -33.59
C LYS A 11 -67.11 -1.68 -32.83
N HIS A 12 -68.05 -0.91 -33.28
CA HIS A 12 -68.48 0.35 -32.67
C HIS A 12 -69.32 0.00 -31.44
N ASN A 13 -68.78 -0.02 -30.26
CA ASN A 13 -69.55 -0.07 -29.02
C ASN A 13 -70.21 1.28 -28.80
N LYS A 14 -71.50 1.39 -29.13
CA LYS A 14 -72.30 2.57 -28.76
C LYS A 14 -72.38 2.64 -27.24
N LYS A 15 -71.54 3.49 -26.62
CA LYS A 15 -71.67 3.81 -25.19
C LYS A 15 -72.96 4.61 -25.02
N LEU A 16 -73.91 4.04 -24.31
CA LEU A 16 -75.10 4.74 -23.87
C LEU A 16 -74.69 5.96 -23.03
N PRO A 17 -75.24 7.18 -23.27
CA PRO A 17 -74.89 8.36 -22.50
C PRO A 17 -75.24 8.16 -21.01
N ALA A 18 -74.40 8.60 -20.13
CA ALA A 18 -74.42 8.33 -18.68
C ALA A 18 -75.80 8.66 -18.01
N ARG A 19 -76.55 9.56 -18.63
CA ARG A 19 -77.93 9.92 -18.20
C ARG A 19 -78.93 8.76 -18.32
N TYR A 20 -78.84 7.97 -19.40
CA TYR A 20 -79.73 6.80 -19.57
C TYR A 20 -79.31 5.61 -18.72
N THR A 21 -78.01 5.41 -18.45
CA THR A 21 -77.57 4.37 -17.55
C THR A 21 -78.02 4.62 -16.11
N LEU A 22 -78.03 5.89 -15.68
CA LEU A 22 -78.51 6.27 -14.37
C LEU A 22 -80.05 6.08 -14.26
N LEU A 23 -80.81 6.47 -15.30
CA LEU A 23 -82.25 6.25 -15.38
C LEU A 23 -82.65 4.74 -15.37
N ILE A 24 -81.88 3.94 -16.08
CA ILE A 24 -82.10 2.47 -16.09
C ILE A 24 -81.80 1.87 -14.69
N MET A 25 -80.72 2.33 -14.03
CA MET A 25 -80.39 1.89 -12.67
C MET A 25 -81.47 2.27 -11.65
N THR A 26 -81.96 3.48 -11.72
CA THR A 26 -83.06 3.93 -10.81
C THR A 26 -84.36 3.20 -11.10
N ALA A 27 -84.72 2.96 -12.35
CA ALA A 27 -85.91 2.18 -12.74
C ALA A 27 -85.80 0.72 -12.29
N VAL A 28 -84.66 0.09 -12.40
CA VAL A 28 -84.41 -1.28 -11.87
C VAL A 28 -84.55 -1.30 -10.35
N CYS A 29 -83.97 -0.31 -9.67
CA CYS A 29 -84.06 -0.21 -8.21
C CYS A 29 -85.53 -0.02 -7.75
N PHE A 30 -86.33 0.78 -8.49
CA PHE A 30 -87.74 1.00 -8.17
C PHE A 30 -88.62 -0.22 -8.42
N VAL A 31 -88.34 -0.94 -9.54
CA VAL A 31 -88.98 -2.24 -9.88
C VAL A 31 -88.71 -3.30 -8.82
N THR A 32 -87.41 -3.38 -8.40
CA THR A 32 -87.09 -4.34 -7.29
C THR A 32 -87.70 -3.99 -5.99
N MET A 33 -87.87 -2.70 -5.63
CA MET A 33 -88.54 -2.25 -4.48
C MET A 33 -90.06 -2.53 -4.52
N LEU A 34 -90.71 -2.31 -5.64
CA LEU A 34 -92.14 -2.65 -5.89
C LEU A 34 -92.36 -4.17 -5.85
N LEU A 35 -91.46 -4.94 -6.40
CA LEU A 35 -91.49 -6.42 -6.42
C LEU A 35 -91.37 -6.94 -4.97
N SER A 36 -90.56 -6.30 -4.14
CA SER A 36 -90.43 -6.62 -2.72
C SER A 36 -91.65 -6.30 -1.90
N LEU A 37 -92.40 -5.27 -2.28
CA LEU A 37 -93.68 -4.86 -1.60
C LEU A 37 -94.88 -5.74 -2.00
N THR A 38 -94.94 -6.20 -3.26
CA THR A 38 -96.04 -7.01 -3.78
C THR A 38 -95.94 -8.50 -3.47
N LEU A 39 -94.66 -8.95 -3.40
CA LEU A 39 -94.37 -10.30 -2.95
C LEU A 39 -94.17 -10.31 -1.43
N ASN A 40 -95.32 -10.47 -0.70
CA ASN A 40 -95.34 -10.60 0.77
C ASN A 40 -94.66 -11.95 1.12
N ILE A 41 -93.31 -12.01 1.02
CA ILE A 41 -92.54 -13.22 1.24
C ILE A 41 -92.16 -13.28 2.72
N SER A 42 -93.17 -13.62 3.50
CA SER A 42 -93.01 -14.05 4.87
C SER A 42 -92.48 -15.46 4.89
N GLY A 43 -91.18 -15.62 4.99
CA GLY A 43 -90.55 -16.89 5.36
C GLY A 43 -90.47 -18.00 4.31
N GLY A 44 -89.86 -17.75 3.16
CA GLY A 44 -89.69 -18.76 2.12
C GLY A 44 -88.24 -18.91 1.61
N PRO A 45 -87.98 -19.73 0.62
CA PRO A 45 -86.65 -20.22 0.15
C PRO A 45 -85.64 -19.13 -0.27
N LEU A 46 -86.11 -17.86 -0.40
CA LEU A 46 -85.18 -16.74 -0.75
C LEU A 46 -84.25 -16.37 0.40
N LYS A 47 -84.55 -16.59 1.66
CA LYS A 47 -83.59 -16.40 2.77
C LYS A 47 -82.50 -17.42 2.72
N THR A 48 -82.81 -18.64 2.28
CA THR A 48 -81.82 -19.74 2.09
C THR A 48 -80.92 -19.47 0.92
N ALA A 49 -81.48 -18.98 -0.21
CA ALA A 49 -80.69 -18.64 -1.41
C ALA A 49 -79.80 -17.42 -1.18
N ALA A 50 -80.27 -16.40 -0.50
CA ALA A 50 -79.44 -15.22 -0.12
C ALA A 50 -78.31 -15.64 0.82
N GLY A 51 -78.54 -16.52 1.78
CA GLY A 51 -77.54 -17.05 2.68
C GLY A 51 -76.45 -17.87 1.95
N TYR A 52 -76.83 -18.65 0.95
CA TYR A 52 -75.88 -19.46 0.18
C TYR A 52 -74.99 -18.64 -0.71
N VAL A 53 -75.36 -17.48 -1.19
CA VAL A 53 -74.56 -16.62 -2.06
C VAL A 53 -73.80 -15.55 -1.28
N PHE A 54 -74.45 -14.93 -0.26
CA PHE A 54 -73.85 -13.84 0.50
C PHE A 54 -72.81 -14.30 1.55
N ILE A 55 -73.06 -15.47 2.23
CA ILE A 55 -72.11 -15.95 3.26
C ILE A 55 -70.74 -16.39 2.66
N PRO A 56 -70.69 -17.13 1.56
CA PRO A 56 -69.38 -17.47 0.95
C PRO A 56 -68.67 -16.25 0.35
N MET A 57 -69.44 -15.26 -0.15
CA MET A 57 -68.87 -14.02 -0.68
C MET A 57 -68.25 -13.17 0.41
N GLN A 58 -68.89 -13.08 1.59
CA GLN A 58 -68.39 -12.38 2.74
C GLN A 58 -67.14 -13.05 3.36
N LYS A 59 -67.08 -14.37 3.39
CA LYS A 59 -65.90 -15.17 3.75
C LYS A 59 -64.74 -15.02 2.72
N GLY A 60 -65.09 -14.97 1.43
CA GLY A 60 -64.11 -14.79 0.35
C GLY A 60 -63.47 -13.41 0.41
N ILE A 61 -64.23 -12.33 0.63
CA ILE A 61 -63.71 -10.96 0.69
C ILE A 61 -62.79 -10.76 1.91
N ASN A 62 -63.13 -11.34 3.07
CA ASN A 62 -62.28 -11.26 4.28
C ASN A 62 -60.97 -12.04 4.09
N SER A 63 -61.03 -13.21 3.49
CA SER A 63 -59.86 -14.06 3.21
C SER A 63 -58.89 -13.38 2.18
N PHE A 64 -59.49 -12.78 1.13
CA PHE A 64 -58.70 -12.00 0.13
C PHE A 64 -58.09 -10.72 0.72
N GLY A 65 -58.82 -10.02 1.61
CA GLY A 65 -58.33 -8.79 2.24
C GLY A 65 -57.11 -9.05 3.16
N ILE A 66 -57.14 -10.15 3.91
CA ILE A 66 -56.03 -10.52 4.80
C ILE A 66 -54.79 -10.92 3.99
N HIS A 67 -54.93 -11.76 2.96
CA HIS A 67 -53.79 -12.19 2.13
C HIS A 67 -53.15 -11.05 1.34
N ILE A 68 -53.92 -10.04 0.93
CA ILE A 68 -53.36 -8.87 0.22
C ILE A 68 -52.65 -7.94 1.22
N SER A 69 -53.20 -7.77 2.42
CA SER A 69 -52.57 -6.96 3.46
C SER A 69 -51.24 -7.53 3.93
N ASP A 70 -51.16 -8.86 4.10
CA ASP A 70 -49.92 -9.53 4.51
C ASP A 70 -48.85 -9.42 3.45
N LYS A 71 -49.20 -9.60 2.15
CA LYS A 71 -48.24 -9.42 1.06
C LYS A 71 -47.77 -7.98 0.89
N ILE A 72 -48.64 -7.00 1.12
CA ILE A 72 -48.26 -5.58 1.07
C ILE A 72 -47.32 -5.24 2.21
N THR A 73 -47.55 -5.74 3.41
CA THR A 73 -46.64 -5.57 4.55
C THR A 73 -45.32 -6.28 4.34
N GLU A 74 -45.31 -7.47 3.81
CA GLU A 74 -44.12 -8.21 3.46
C GLU A 74 -43.27 -7.48 2.40
N ILE A 75 -43.88 -6.93 1.35
CA ILE A 75 -43.19 -6.14 0.32
C ILE A 75 -42.67 -4.81 0.93
N ARG A 76 -43.36 -4.17 1.82
CA ARG A 76 -42.90 -2.96 2.51
C ARG A 76 -41.71 -3.27 3.43
N THR A 77 -41.76 -4.34 4.20
CA THR A 77 -40.65 -4.77 5.06
C THR A 77 -39.44 -5.16 4.25
N LEU A 78 -39.59 -5.93 3.14
CA LEU A 78 -38.52 -6.26 2.21
C LEU A 78 -37.88 -5.01 1.60
N LYS A 79 -38.70 -4.03 1.20
CA LYS A 79 -38.20 -2.77 0.65
C LYS A 79 -37.43 -1.96 1.70
N ASN A 80 -37.92 -1.90 2.93
CA ASN A 80 -37.25 -1.21 4.03
C ASN A 80 -35.93 -1.91 4.41
N VAL A 81 -35.94 -3.24 4.57
CA VAL A 81 -34.74 -4.04 4.84
C VAL A 81 -33.71 -3.90 3.72
N LYS A 82 -34.16 -3.88 2.45
CA LYS A 82 -33.26 -3.66 1.32
C LYS A 82 -32.66 -2.25 1.32
N ALA A 83 -33.45 -1.23 1.67
CA ALA A 83 -32.98 0.15 1.80
C ALA A 83 -31.99 0.31 2.96
N GLU A 84 -32.30 -0.31 4.10
CA GLU A 84 -31.44 -0.33 5.28
C GLU A 84 -30.13 -1.08 5.00
N ASN A 85 -30.19 -2.25 4.34
CA ASN A 85 -29.02 -3.00 3.93
C ASN A 85 -28.11 -2.20 2.97
N LYS A 86 -28.73 -1.45 2.03
CA LYS A 86 -27.98 -0.56 1.14
C LYS A 86 -27.32 0.58 1.92
N LYS A 87 -28.04 1.17 2.90
CA LYS A 87 -27.51 2.23 3.75
C LYS A 87 -26.35 1.73 4.61
N LEU A 88 -26.53 0.57 5.26
CA LEU A 88 -25.49 -0.04 6.09
C LEU A 88 -24.25 -0.43 5.28
N LYS A 89 -24.43 -0.93 4.05
CA LYS A 89 -23.28 -1.21 3.16
C LYS A 89 -22.52 0.06 2.81
N ALA A 90 -23.22 1.15 2.48
CA ALA A 90 -22.59 2.44 2.19
C ALA A 90 -21.86 3.00 3.42
N GLU A 91 -22.43 2.86 4.61
CA GLU A 91 -21.82 3.27 5.87
C GLU A 91 -20.57 2.44 6.21
N VAL A 92 -20.64 1.12 6.00
CA VAL A 92 -19.47 0.23 6.15
C VAL A 92 -18.35 0.61 5.15
N GLU A 93 -18.70 0.90 3.90
CA GLU A 93 -17.73 1.33 2.88
C GLU A 93 -17.11 2.68 3.25
N GLU A 94 -17.90 3.64 3.72
CA GLU A 94 -17.41 4.93 4.19
C GLU A 94 -16.50 4.78 5.41
N LEU A 95 -16.91 4.02 6.43
CA LEU A 95 -16.11 3.76 7.63
C LEU A 95 -14.81 3.01 7.29
N THR A 96 -14.85 2.07 6.35
CA THR A 96 -13.66 1.35 5.90
C THR A 96 -12.68 2.31 5.21
N THR A 97 -13.20 3.21 4.39
CA THR A 97 -12.38 4.24 3.73
C THR A 97 -11.75 5.18 4.75
N GLN A 98 -12.55 5.69 5.71
CA GLN A 98 -12.04 6.54 6.80
C GLN A 98 -10.99 5.82 7.64
N LEU A 99 -11.22 4.56 8.00
CA LEU A 99 -10.25 3.76 8.74
C LEU A 99 -8.93 3.59 7.98
N THR A 100 -9.01 3.34 6.68
CA THR A 100 -7.82 3.17 5.82
C THR A 100 -7.04 4.48 5.73
N THR A 101 -7.73 5.61 5.52
CA THR A 101 -7.09 6.93 5.49
C THR A 101 -6.42 7.26 6.81
N THR A 102 -7.13 7.05 7.95
CA THR A 102 -6.57 7.31 9.27
C THR A 102 -5.34 6.44 9.57
N LYS A 103 -5.34 5.17 9.14
CA LYS A 103 -4.17 4.30 9.29
C LYS A 103 -2.98 4.78 8.46
N LEU A 104 -3.21 5.27 7.24
CA LEU A 104 -2.16 5.85 6.40
C LEU A 104 -1.57 7.10 7.04
N GLU A 105 -2.40 8.01 7.56
CA GLU A 105 -1.97 9.20 8.26
C GLU A 105 -1.15 8.88 9.53
N GLN A 106 -1.57 7.88 10.30
CA GLN A 106 -0.82 7.41 11.46
C GLN A 106 0.54 6.84 11.05
N TYR A 107 0.58 6.05 9.99
CA TYR A 107 1.82 5.48 9.46
C TYR A 107 2.79 6.58 9.00
N GLU A 108 2.31 7.59 8.28
CA GLU A 108 3.13 8.76 7.90
C GLU A 108 3.68 9.50 9.12
N LEU A 109 2.84 9.74 10.14
CA LEU A 109 3.28 10.38 11.37
C LEU A 109 4.38 9.58 12.09
N ASP A 110 4.25 8.26 12.15
CA ASP A 110 5.25 7.40 12.78
C ASP A 110 6.56 7.40 11.98
N ASN A 111 6.51 7.42 10.66
CA ASN A 111 7.68 7.59 9.81
C ASN A 111 8.40 8.94 10.04
N TYR A 112 7.65 10.04 10.14
CA TYR A 112 8.26 11.35 10.44
C TYR A 112 8.87 11.41 11.84
N ARG A 113 8.24 10.78 12.84
CA ARG A 113 8.82 10.64 14.19
C ARG A 113 10.12 9.86 14.15
N GLN A 114 10.17 8.73 13.44
CA GLN A 114 11.40 7.96 13.29
C GLN A 114 12.54 8.78 12.65
N LEU A 115 12.23 9.60 11.64
CA LEU A 115 13.22 10.49 11.04
C LEU A 115 13.72 11.55 12.03
N LEU A 116 12.84 12.16 12.82
CA LEU A 116 13.22 13.10 13.85
C LEU A 116 14.08 12.47 14.96
N ASP A 117 13.73 11.27 15.39
CA ASP A 117 14.50 10.52 16.38
C ASP A 117 15.88 10.14 15.82
N LEU A 118 15.97 9.80 14.55
CA LEU A 118 17.23 9.52 13.86
C LEU A 118 18.09 10.77 13.75
N ASP A 119 17.49 11.93 13.48
CA ASP A 119 18.21 13.22 13.47
C ASP A 119 18.78 13.56 14.84
N ALA A 120 17.98 13.38 15.88
CA ALA A 120 18.41 13.59 17.25
C ALA A 120 19.52 12.63 17.72
N LYS A 121 19.52 11.39 17.19
CA LYS A 121 20.50 10.35 17.54
C LYS A 121 21.91 10.66 16.99
N TYR A 122 21.98 11.29 15.82
CA TYR A 122 23.26 11.62 15.15
C TYR A 122 23.42 13.13 14.90
N PRO A 123 23.41 13.97 15.94
CA PRO A 123 23.40 15.44 15.79
C PRO A 123 24.67 16.00 15.16
N SER A 124 25.77 15.27 15.25
CA SER A 124 27.09 15.71 14.75
C SER A 124 27.19 15.70 13.22
N TYR A 125 26.26 15.05 12.52
CA TYR A 125 26.32 14.92 11.07
C TYR A 125 25.23 15.74 10.41
N PRO A 126 25.56 16.63 9.44
CA PRO A 126 24.55 17.29 8.61
C PRO A 126 23.85 16.23 7.75
N LYS A 127 22.51 16.29 7.67
CA LYS A 127 21.68 15.29 7.01
C LYS A 127 20.59 15.93 6.17
N VAL A 128 20.18 15.23 5.12
CA VAL A 128 19.03 15.54 4.28
C VAL A 128 18.07 14.34 4.28
N ALA A 129 16.80 14.59 4.56
CA ALA A 129 15.76 13.57 4.46
C ALA A 129 15.43 13.33 2.98
N ALA A 130 15.22 12.07 2.63
CA ALA A 130 14.86 11.63 1.29
C ALA A 130 13.85 10.48 1.34
N SER A 131 13.01 10.38 0.32
CA SER A 131 12.04 9.29 0.18
C SER A 131 12.52 8.28 -0.88
N VAL A 132 12.26 7.01 -0.63
CA VAL A 132 12.58 5.94 -1.58
C VAL A 132 11.54 5.94 -2.70
N ILE A 133 11.99 6.18 -3.93
CA ILE A 133 11.11 6.27 -5.13
C ILE A 133 11.13 5.00 -5.99
N ALA A 134 12.16 4.17 -5.85
CA ALA A 134 12.23 2.89 -6.54
C ALA A 134 13.09 1.89 -5.76
N LYS A 135 12.70 0.63 -5.76
CA LYS A 135 13.46 -0.50 -5.20
C LYS A 135 13.71 -1.53 -6.29
N ASP A 136 14.90 -2.10 -6.31
CA ASP A 136 15.22 -3.21 -7.21
C ASP A 136 14.66 -4.52 -6.64
N SER A 137 13.50 -4.91 -7.13
CA SER A 137 12.81 -6.13 -6.70
C SER A 137 13.53 -7.42 -7.13
N GLY A 138 14.37 -7.34 -8.16
CA GLY A 138 15.15 -8.49 -8.66
C GLY A 138 16.29 -8.90 -7.73
N ASN A 139 16.73 -7.99 -6.86
CA ASN A 139 17.89 -8.18 -5.99
C ASN A 139 17.56 -7.91 -4.50
N TRP A 140 16.38 -8.33 -4.06
CA TRP A 140 15.92 -8.33 -2.66
C TRP A 140 16.20 -7.02 -1.91
N PHE A 141 15.87 -5.90 -2.56
CA PHE A 141 16.03 -4.57 -1.96
C PHE A 141 17.45 -4.22 -1.52
N SER A 142 18.47 -4.89 -2.10
CA SER A 142 19.87 -4.57 -1.83
C SER A 142 20.28 -3.22 -2.41
N THR A 143 19.51 -2.72 -3.38
CA THR A 143 19.67 -1.38 -3.98
C THR A 143 18.33 -0.69 -4.12
N PHE A 144 18.32 0.64 -3.91
CA PHE A 144 17.15 1.48 -4.12
C PHE A 144 17.54 2.87 -4.60
N THR A 145 16.54 3.62 -5.08
CA THR A 145 16.71 5.00 -5.55
C THR A 145 15.91 5.95 -4.65
N ILE A 146 16.51 7.09 -4.34
CA ILE A 146 15.91 8.17 -3.53
C ILE A 146 15.63 9.41 -4.38
N ASP A 147 14.69 10.26 -3.93
CA ASP A 147 14.21 11.49 -4.57
C ASP A 147 15.13 12.70 -4.35
N LYS A 148 16.35 12.52 -3.83
CA LYS A 148 17.35 13.54 -3.59
C LYS A 148 18.62 13.24 -4.38
N GLY A 149 19.25 14.30 -4.91
CA GLY A 149 20.45 14.20 -5.72
C GLY A 149 21.42 15.36 -5.49
N LYS A 150 22.27 15.61 -6.48
CA LYS A 150 23.32 16.64 -6.39
C LYS A 150 22.79 18.05 -6.08
N LYS A 151 21.59 18.40 -6.59
CA LYS A 151 20.96 19.69 -6.29
C LYS A 151 20.55 19.84 -4.82
N ASP A 152 20.32 18.72 -4.14
CA ASP A 152 19.98 18.68 -2.72
C ASP A 152 21.22 18.48 -1.81
N GLY A 153 22.43 18.45 -2.41
CA GLY A 153 23.67 18.22 -1.70
C GLY A 153 24.01 16.74 -1.48
N VAL A 154 23.36 15.81 -2.20
CA VAL A 154 23.65 14.38 -2.13
C VAL A 154 24.64 14.00 -3.22
N ASP A 155 25.73 13.33 -2.83
CA ASP A 155 26.77 12.88 -3.77
C ASP A 155 27.22 11.44 -3.45
N VAL A 156 27.96 10.86 -4.37
CA VAL A 156 28.52 9.50 -4.26
C VAL A 156 29.41 9.40 -3.02
N GLY A 157 29.31 8.28 -2.29
CA GLY A 157 30.07 8.05 -1.07
C GLY A 157 29.40 8.52 0.21
N MET A 158 28.29 9.23 0.12
CA MET A 158 27.51 9.65 1.28
C MET A 158 26.78 8.48 1.94
N ASN A 159 26.74 8.50 3.28
CA ASN A 159 26.10 7.42 4.05
C ASN A 159 24.60 7.65 4.20
N VAL A 160 23.86 6.56 4.17
CA VAL A 160 22.41 6.57 4.25
C VAL A 160 21.95 5.83 5.49
N LEU A 161 21.05 6.45 6.24
CA LEU A 161 20.50 5.99 7.51
C LEU A 161 18.98 5.78 7.38
N ALA A 162 18.44 4.79 8.08
CA ALA A 162 16.99 4.66 8.30
C ALA A 162 16.70 4.00 9.66
N GLY A 163 15.54 4.24 10.19
CA GLY A 163 15.14 3.71 11.49
C GLY A 163 16.13 4.13 12.59
N SER A 164 17.02 3.24 12.97
CA SER A 164 18.00 3.53 14.04
C SER A 164 19.45 3.33 13.61
N GLY A 165 19.74 3.05 12.34
CA GLY A 165 21.09 2.68 11.95
C GLY A 165 21.44 2.86 10.47
N LEU A 166 22.55 2.23 10.11
CA LEU A 166 23.15 2.28 8.79
C LEU A 166 22.37 1.45 7.78
N VAL A 167 21.91 2.09 6.71
CA VAL A 167 21.31 1.42 5.54
C VAL A 167 22.39 1.04 4.52
N GLY A 168 23.24 2.00 4.17
CA GLY A 168 24.19 1.82 3.08
C GLY A 168 24.92 3.09 2.67
N ILE A 169 25.30 3.13 1.39
CA ILE A 169 26.07 4.22 0.82
C ILE A 169 25.53 4.59 -0.56
N VAL A 170 25.59 5.88 -0.91
CA VAL A 170 25.25 6.37 -2.24
C VAL A 170 26.32 5.89 -3.23
N THR A 171 25.91 5.19 -4.29
CA THR A 171 26.81 4.65 -5.33
C THR A 171 26.74 5.42 -6.64
N ASP A 172 25.64 6.13 -6.89
CA ASP A 172 25.43 6.95 -8.07
C ASP A 172 24.52 8.13 -7.69
N ALA A 173 24.82 9.32 -8.20
CA ALA A 173 24.08 10.53 -7.92
C ALA A 173 23.83 11.32 -9.21
N GLY A 174 22.56 11.39 -9.59
CA GLY A 174 22.05 12.31 -10.61
C GLY A 174 21.69 13.68 -10.01
N ASP A 175 21.10 14.54 -10.83
CA ASP A 175 20.70 15.89 -10.39
C ASP A 175 19.63 15.89 -9.28
N ASN A 176 18.59 15.03 -9.44
CA ASN A 176 17.40 14.99 -8.57
C ASN A 176 17.14 13.58 -8.02
N PHE A 177 18.06 12.65 -8.14
CA PHE A 177 17.94 11.29 -7.61
C PHE A 177 19.31 10.76 -7.25
N ALA A 178 19.35 9.76 -6.38
CA ALA A 178 20.57 9.00 -6.11
C ALA A 178 20.26 7.51 -5.91
N LYS A 179 21.22 6.65 -6.28
CA LYS A 179 21.17 5.21 -6.02
C LYS A 179 21.93 4.87 -4.77
N VAL A 180 21.30 4.08 -3.92
CA VAL A 180 21.87 3.60 -2.67
C VAL A 180 22.08 2.11 -2.74
N ARG A 181 23.28 1.65 -2.35
CA ARG A 181 23.58 0.24 -2.11
C ARG A 181 23.49 -0.02 -0.61
N CYS A 182 22.69 -1.00 -0.22
CA CYS A 182 22.54 -1.40 1.16
C CYS A 182 23.75 -2.20 1.67
N ILE A 183 23.90 -2.23 2.99
CA ILE A 183 24.97 -3.04 3.63
C ILE A 183 24.71 -4.54 3.52
N ILE A 184 23.51 -4.96 3.18
CA ILE A 184 23.11 -6.36 2.96
C ILE A 184 23.53 -6.89 1.59
N ASP A 185 23.91 -6.02 0.65
CA ASP A 185 24.38 -6.39 -0.69
C ASP A 185 25.69 -7.19 -0.62
N ASP A 186 25.80 -8.25 -1.42
CA ASP A 186 26.98 -9.13 -1.44
C ASP A 186 28.29 -8.39 -1.75
N ALA A 187 28.22 -7.27 -2.48
CA ALA A 187 29.37 -6.42 -2.78
C ALA A 187 29.68 -5.40 -1.67
N SER A 188 28.87 -5.34 -0.60
CA SER A 188 29.05 -4.39 0.49
C SER A 188 29.95 -4.93 1.57
N LYS A 189 30.99 -4.13 1.91
CA LYS A 189 31.86 -4.37 3.07
C LYS A 189 31.91 -3.11 3.92
N VAL A 190 31.73 -3.26 5.21
CA VAL A 190 31.71 -2.17 6.17
C VAL A 190 32.72 -2.48 7.29
N SER A 191 33.65 -1.58 7.51
CA SER A 191 34.52 -1.68 8.68
C SER A 191 33.70 -1.32 9.92
N GLY A 192 33.43 -2.30 10.73
CA GLY A 192 32.67 -2.21 11.98
C GLY A 192 33.57 -2.30 13.20
N MET A 193 32.98 -1.99 14.34
CA MET A 193 33.61 -2.06 15.64
C MET A 193 32.55 -2.46 16.68
N VAL A 194 32.87 -3.36 17.57
CA VAL A 194 32.03 -3.66 18.73
C VAL A 194 32.11 -2.49 19.69
N SER A 195 30.98 -1.86 19.99
CA SER A 195 30.97 -0.62 20.77
C SER A 195 31.42 -0.78 22.23
N THR A 196 31.27 -2.00 22.79
CA THR A 196 31.60 -2.30 24.19
C THR A 196 33.08 -2.58 24.41
N THR A 197 33.78 -3.14 23.44
CA THR A 197 35.18 -3.59 23.56
C THR A 197 36.13 -2.82 22.68
N GLU A 198 35.58 -2.02 21.73
CA GLU A 198 36.31 -1.27 20.70
C GLU A 198 37.06 -2.15 19.70
N ASP A 199 36.78 -3.46 19.69
CA ASP A 199 37.38 -4.41 18.76
C ASP A 199 36.83 -4.22 17.34
N ASN A 200 37.74 -4.11 16.36
CA ASN A 200 37.36 -3.95 14.97
C ASN A 200 37.02 -5.29 14.32
N LEU A 201 36.10 -5.22 13.36
CA LEU A 201 35.64 -6.35 12.55
C LEU A 201 35.24 -5.86 11.16
N THR A 202 35.12 -6.78 10.20
CA THR A 202 34.61 -6.51 8.87
C THR A 202 33.22 -7.10 8.70
N VAL A 203 32.21 -6.23 8.54
CA VAL A 203 30.84 -6.65 8.21
C VAL A 203 30.72 -6.83 6.73
N SER A 204 30.19 -7.96 6.28
CA SER A 204 29.94 -8.28 4.88
C SER A 204 28.47 -8.55 4.66
N GLY A 205 27.91 -7.90 3.65
CA GLY A 205 26.55 -8.21 3.20
C GLY A 205 26.47 -9.63 2.64
N ASN A 206 25.33 -10.25 2.82
CA ASN A 206 25.00 -11.53 2.21
C ASN A 206 23.49 -11.62 2.06
N ILE A 207 23.01 -11.49 0.83
CA ILE A 207 21.58 -11.48 0.52
C ILE A 207 20.92 -12.81 0.91
N LYS A 208 21.63 -13.92 0.73
CA LYS A 208 21.09 -15.25 1.08
C LYS A 208 20.82 -15.37 2.58
N THR A 209 21.82 -15.09 3.42
CA THR A 209 21.66 -15.17 4.88
C THR A 209 20.67 -14.13 5.42
N MET A 210 20.61 -12.96 4.77
CA MET A 210 19.63 -11.94 5.12
C MET A 210 18.19 -12.41 4.84
N ASN A 211 17.98 -13.16 3.77
CA ASN A 211 16.65 -13.68 3.42
C ASN A 211 16.23 -14.87 4.29
N GLU A 212 17.16 -15.79 4.55
CA GLU A 212 16.89 -17.02 5.29
C GLU A 212 16.83 -16.77 6.80
N ASP A 213 17.82 -16.05 7.35
CA ASP A 213 18.03 -15.93 8.79
C ASP A 213 17.90 -14.49 9.33
N LYS A 214 17.68 -13.50 8.45
CA LYS A 214 17.63 -12.06 8.78
C LYS A 214 18.91 -11.55 9.45
N VAL A 215 20.07 -12.07 9.03
CA VAL A 215 21.39 -11.69 9.56
C VAL A 215 22.36 -11.37 8.42
N ILE A 216 23.36 -10.57 8.75
CA ILE A 216 24.55 -10.33 7.94
C ILE A 216 25.77 -10.93 8.63
N THR A 217 26.85 -11.14 7.90
CA THR A 217 28.03 -11.81 8.43
C THR A 217 29.11 -10.81 8.85
N PHE A 218 29.92 -11.19 9.80
CA PHE A 218 31.16 -10.49 10.10
C PHE A 218 32.35 -11.43 10.16
N THR A 219 33.53 -10.89 9.89
CA THR A 219 34.82 -11.60 9.92
C THR A 219 35.87 -10.72 10.56
N GLU A 220 37.05 -11.30 10.79
CA GLU A 220 38.26 -10.58 11.23
C GLU A 220 38.13 -9.92 12.61
N LEU A 221 37.19 -10.35 13.44
CA LEU A 221 37.10 -9.91 14.83
C LEU A 221 38.30 -10.43 15.64
N LYS A 222 39.08 -9.52 16.19
CA LYS A 222 40.15 -9.83 17.14
C LYS A 222 39.64 -9.60 18.55
N ASP A 223 39.30 -10.68 19.24
CA ASP A 223 38.82 -10.68 20.61
C ASP A 223 39.58 -11.72 21.39
N ASP A 224 40.84 -11.37 21.69
CA ASP A 224 41.78 -12.27 22.38
C ASP A 224 41.32 -12.61 23.79
N ASP A 225 40.62 -11.71 24.45
CA ASP A 225 40.16 -11.86 25.83
C ASP A 225 38.78 -12.52 25.95
N ASN A 226 38.12 -12.86 24.85
CA ASN A 226 36.73 -13.37 24.79
C ASN A 226 35.72 -12.46 25.53
N LYS A 227 35.85 -11.15 25.35
CA LYS A 227 35.01 -10.14 25.99
C LYS A 227 33.75 -9.85 25.21
N VAL A 228 33.80 -10.04 23.87
CA VAL A 228 32.64 -9.80 22.99
C VAL A 228 31.58 -10.88 23.21
N LYS A 229 30.31 -10.45 23.36
CA LYS A 229 29.17 -11.33 23.67
C LYS A 229 28.07 -11.16 22.64
N GLU A 230 27.22 -12.18 22.55
CA GLU A 230 25.97 -12.07 21.84
C GLU A 230 25.10 -10.95 22.45
N GLY A 231 24.51 -10.11 21.61
CA GLY A 231 23.79 -8.90 21.98
C GLY A 231 24.62 -7.62 22.02
N ASP A 232 25.95 -7.69 21.87
CA ASP A 232 26.78 -6.50 21.84
C ASP A 232 26.49 -5.65 20.57
N PRO A 233 26.41 -4.31 20.71
CA PRO A 233 26.15 -3.44 19.59
C PRO A 233 27.39 -3.27 18.71
N VAL A 234 27.17 -3.39 17.39
CA VAL A 234 28.18 -3.15 16.36
C VAL A 234 27.89 -1.83 15.67
N VAL A 235 28.88 -0.97 15.64
CA VAL A 235 28.82 0.35 15.01
C VAL A 235 29.88 0.45 13.90
N THR A 236 29.76 1.44 13.03
CA THR A 236 30.83 1.74 12.04
C THR A 236 32.11 2.20 12.74
N SER A 237 33.23 1.64 12.29
CA SER A 237 34.54 1.91 12.90
C SER A 237 35.08 3.28 12.44
N TYR A 238 35.92 3.86 13.27
CA TYR A 238 36.73 5.04 12.93
C TYR A 238 37.74 4.77 11.81
N VAL A 239 38.16 3.51 11.63
CA VAL A 239 39.11 3.10 10.59
C VAL A 239 38.50 3.01 9.21
N SER A 240 37.14 3.13 9.12
CA SER A 240 36.48 3.08 7.81
C SER A 240 36.93 4.21 6.89
N ASP A 241 37.18 3.90 5.65
CA ASP A 241 37.50 4.84 4.56
C ASP A 241 36.26 5.48 3.92
N ARG A 242 35.06 4.87 4.11
CA ARG A 242 33.82 5.24 3.43
C ARG A 242 32.68 5.63 4.38
N TYR A 243 32.69 5.06 5.58
CA TYR A 243 31.57 5.23 6.51
C TYR A 243 31.96 6.16 7.65
N GLN A 244 31.05 7.07 8.00
CA GLN A 244 31.17 7.89 9.19
C GLN A 244 31.18 6.98 10.45
N GLN A 245 31.91 7.37 11.46
CA GLN A 245 32.07 6.54 12.66
C GLN A 245 30.83 6.55 13.56
N GLY A 246 30.66 5.49 14.34
CA GLY A 246 29.66 5.43 15.43
C GLY A 246 28.22 5.24 14.96
N ILE A 247 27.99 4.90 13.68
CA ILE A 247 26.65 4.60 13.18
C ILE A 247 26.32 3.13 13.52
N LEU A 248 25.19 2.89 14.17
CA LEU A 248 24.76 1.55 14.54
C LEU A 248 24.48 0.70 13.31
N ILE A 249 25.04 -0.50 13.26
CA ILE A 249 24.80 -1.50 12.22
C ILE A 249 23.78 -2.53 12.72
N GLY A 250 23.99 -3.08 13.90
CA GLY A 250 23.15 -4.12 14.49
C GLY A 250 23.72 -4.66 15.77
N TYR A 251 23.28 -5.87 16.12
CA TYR A 251 23.71 -6.55 17.33
C TYR A 251 24.29 -7.92 16.99
N VAL A 252 25.37 -8.31 17.68
CA VAL A 252 25.99 -9.62 17.52
C VAL A 252 24.99 -10.71 17.86
N THR A 253 24.78 -11.66 16.94
CA THR A 253 23.83 -12.78 17.14
C THR A 253 24.55 -14.07 17.43
N LYS A 254 25.69 -14.32 16.76
CA LYS A 254 26.48 -15.53 16.92
C LYS A 254 27.96 -15.22 16.74
N ILE A 255 28.80 -15.89 17.51
CA ILE A 255 30.27 -15.77 17.42
C ILE A 255 30.87 -17.18 17.28
N GLU A 256 31.77 -17.33 16.33
CA GLU A 256 32.48 -18.58 16.04
C GLU A 256 33.98 -18.31 15.95
N ASN A 257 34.78 -19.20 16.51
CA ASN A 257 36.23 -19.14 16.36
C ASN A 257 36.61 -19.66 14.96
N ASN A 258 37.44 -18.92 14.27
CA ASN A 258 37.99 -19.37 13.00
C ASN A 258 39.01 -20.48 13.19
N SER A 259 39.23 -21.29 12.16
CA SER A 259 40.19 -22.42 12.18
C SER A 259 41.62 -22.01 12.53
N ASN A 260 41.97 -20.74 12.34
CA ASN A 260 43.29 -20.18 12.63
C ASN A 260 43.46 -19.80 14.11
N ASN A 261 42.39 -19.83 14.92
CA ASN A 261 42.34 -19.40 16.34
C ASN A 261 42.86 -17.95 16.59
N LEU A 262 43.03 -17.14 15.56
CA LEU A 262 43.55 -15.76 15.66
C LEU A 262 42.42 -14.72 15.52
N THR A 263 41.35 -15.10 14.87
CA THR A 263 40.19 -14.23 14.64
C THR A 263 38.89 -14.99 14.80
N LYS A 264 37.83 -14.26 15.08
CA LYS A 264 36.49 -14.78 15.15
C LYS A 264 35.64 -14.26 13.98
N SER A 265 34.66 -15.03 13.63
CA SER A 265 33.60 -14.67 12.68
C SER A 265 32.24 -14.91 13.29
N GLY A 266 31.18 -14.45 12.65
CA GLY A 266 29.84 -14.68 13.16
C GLY A 266 28.78 -13.92 12.38
N THR A 267 27.65 -13.70 13.02
CA THR A 267 26.50 -13.04 12.44
C THR A 267 26.02 -11.87 13.28
N ILE A 268 25.44 -10.89 12.63
CA ILE A 268 24.87 -9.68 13.20
C ILE A 268 23.41 -9.58 12.73
N THR A 269 22.48 -9.35 13.64
CA THR A 269 21.12 -8.94 13.28
C THR A 269 21.11 -7.44 13.05
N PRO A 270 20.86 -6.96 11.82
CA PRO A 270 20.78 -5.53 11.53
C PRO A 270 19.67 -4.86 12.31
N VAL A 271 19.86 -3.59 12.65
CA VAL A 271 18.82 -2.79 13.32
C VAL A 271 17.79 -2.21 12.33
N VAL A 272 18.13 -2.19 11.04
CA VAL A 272 17.29 -1.64 9.97
C VAL A 272 16.46 -2.74 9.33
N ASP A 273 15.18 -2.47 9.13
CA ASP A 273 14.30 -3.32 8.31
C ASP A 273 14.41 -2.92 6.83
N PHE A 274 15.21 -3.69 6.07
CA PHE A 274 15.48 -3.41 4.66
C PHE A 274 14.29 -3.64 3.73
N GLU A 275 13.32 -4.45 4.15
CA GLU A 275 12.13 -4.73 3.33
C GLU A 275 11.18 -3.51 3.29
N HIS A 276 11.09 -2.77 4.40
CA HIS A 276 10.11 -1.69 4.60
C HIS A 276 10.72 -0.28 4.64
N ILE A 277 11.92 -0.08 4.07
CA ILE A 277 12.51 1.27 3.98
C ILE A 277 11.68 2.13 3.01
N GLU A 278 11.13 3.23 3.51
CA GLU A 278 10.39 4.24 2.72
C GLU A 278 11.05 5.61 2.78
N ASN A 279 11.54 5.99 3.95
CA ASN A 279 12.20 7.26 4.20
C ASN A 279 13.58 7.02 4.79
N VAL A 280 14.53 7.82 4.36
CA VAL A 280 15.93 7.73 4.77
C VAL A 280 16.51 9.11 5.07
N MET A 281 17.60 9.15 5.80
CA MET A 281 18.45 10.33 5.92
C MET A 281 19.80 10.10 5.28
N VAL A 282 20.24 11.01 4.44
CA VAL A 282 21.55 11.00 3.82
C VAL A 282 22.46 11.95 4.58
N ILE A 283 23.57 11.44 5.10
CA ILE A 283 24.64 12.28 5.69
C ILE A 283 25.36 13.00 4.56
N THR A 284 25.21 14.32 4.46
CA THR A 284 25.76 15.14 3.37
C THR A 284 27.23 15.46 3.53
N GLN A 285 27.87 14.87 4.52
CA GLN A 285 29.31 14.98 4.76
C GLN A 285 30.00 13.68 4.35
N LEU A 286 30.94 13.77 3.42
CA LEU A 286 31.81 12.66 3.07
C LEU A 286 32.78 12.34 4.20
N LYS A 287 33.13 11.06 4.35
CA LYS A 287 34.21 10.65 5.25
C LYS A 287 35.51 11.27 4.74
N GLN A 288 36.18 12.03 5.59
CA GLN A 288 37.51 12.55 5.26
C GLN A 288 38.53 11.43 5.40
N THR A 289 38.97 10.90 4.27
CA THR A 289 40.17 10.08 4.17
C THR A 289 41.33 11.04 4.02
N GLY A 290 42.41 10.86 4.76
CA GLY A 290 43.63 11.60 4.54
C GLY A 290 44.07 11.40 3.08
N ASP A 291 43.79 12.38 2.23
CA ASP A 291 44.10 12.35 0.83
C ASP A 291 45.61 12.33 0.60
N THR A 292 46.12 11.18 0.26
CA THR A 292 47.17 11.14 -0.75
C THR A 292 46.49 11.25 -2.11
N LYS A 293 46.08 12.45 -2.53
CA LYS A 293 45.97 12.77 -3.95
C LYS A 293 47.36 12.64 -4.51
N THR A 294 47.69 11.51 -5.08
CA THR A 294 48.75 11.43 -6.13
C THR A 294 48.26 12.37 -7.23
N ALA A 295 48.90 13.53 -7.27
CA ALA A 295 48.92 14.39 -8.44
C ALA A 295 49.64 13.62 -9.54
N ASP A 296 48.88 12.88 -10.32
CA ASP A 296 49.36 12.30 -11.56
C ASP A 296 48.13 12.14 -12.47
N ASP A 297 47.83 13.23 -13.14
CA ASP A 297 47.07 13.28 -14.39
C ASP A 297 47.04 14.72 -14.88
N THR A 298 48.24 15.25 -15.17
CA THR A 298 48.37 16.37 -16.09
C THR A 298 49.47 16.03 -17.10
N ASP A 299 49.01 16.03 -18.30
CA ASP A 299 49.77 16.25 -19.51
C ASP A 299 50.08 15.04 -20.39
N SER A 300 49.19 14.82 -21.30
CA SER A 300 49.53 14.36 -22.66
C SER A 300 48.55 15.04 -23.62
N THR A 301 48.85 16.31 -23.89
CA THR A 301 48.37 16.95 -25.13
C THR A 301 49.54 16.87 -26.10
N GLU A 302 49.55 15.85 -26.92
CA GLU A 302 50.35 15.81 -28.16
C GLU A 302 49.87 16.93 -29.08
N THR A 303 50.79 17.83 -29.35
CA THR A 303 50.71 18.70 -30.52
C THR A 303 51.66 18.13 -31.56
N ALA A 304 51.10 17.50 -32.58
CA ALA A 304 51.76 17.23 -33.83
C ALA A 304 52.10 18.56 -34.55
N GLY A 305 53.30 18.76 -34.98
CA GLY A 305 53.74 19.89 -35.75
C GLY A 305 55.07 19.59 -36.44
N ASP A 306 54.98 19.03 -37.53
CA ASP A 306 55.64 19.01 -38.81
C ASP A 306 56.82 19.98 -39.06
N SER A 307 57.67 19.50 -39.94
CA SER A 307 58.68 20.15 -40.83
C SER A 307 60.14 20.08 -40.39
N GLN A 308 60.78 19.17 -41.07
CA GLN A 308 61.66 19.35 -42.25
C GLN A 308 62.99 20.12 -42.07
N THR A 309 64.01 19.40 -42.34
CA THR A 309 65.08 19.69 -43.37
C THR A 309 66.34 20.36 -42.89
N GLU A 310 67.37 19.68 -43.30
CA GLU A 310 68.69 20.05 -43.83
C GLU A 310 69.85 20.18 -42.85
N ASN A 311 70.68 19.23 -43.00
CA ASN A 311 71.89 19.20 -43.81
C ASN A 311 73.14 19.90 -43.24
N SER A 312 74.13 19.19 -43.33
CA SER A 312 75.53 19.59 -43.63
C SER A 312 76.55 19.64 -42.49
N THR A 313 77.34 18.64 -42.57
CA THR A 313 78.79 18.73 -42.79
C THR A 313 79.73 19.29 -41.73
N GLU A 314 80.52 18.43 -41.35
CA GLU A 314 82.01 18.51 -41.50
C GLU A 314 82.85 18.98 -40.32
N ASN A 315 83.75 18.09 -40.01
CA ASN A 315 85.15 18.33 -39.65
C ASN A 315 85.54 18.91 -38.26
N LYS A 316 86.11 18.11 -37.55
CA LYS A 316 87.52 17.72 -37.34
C LYS A 316 87.63 16.94 -36.03
#